data_ab441641c418c11c4cc4968069865982
#
_entry.id   ab441641c418c11c4cc4968069865982
#
_cell.length_a   1.000
_cell.length_b   1.000
_cell.length_c   1.000
_cell.angle_alpha   90.00
_cell.angle_beta   90.00
_cell.angle_gamma   90.00
#
_symmetry.space_group_name_H-M   'P 1'
#
loop_
_entity.id
_entity.type
_entity.pdbx_description
1 polymer ?
#
loop_
_entity_poly.entity_id
_entity_poly.type
_entity_poly.pdbx_seq_one_letter_code
_entity_poly.pdbx_strand_id
1 'polypeptide(L)'
;MIREKMENHIEQKEYTMSAGKANALSLFLFIPLALLSWIPYFLIWGKSFFKPEYAKPFLFGLNICTVAFMVSIVLHELIHGFCWSLFARNGWKSIHFGVVWKYLLPYCHCKEPLTAKQYRIGLLMPTILLGVLPVIYGLITGSFYAIFYGSLMLLAGGGDLLVFLMMRHLDNETCVKDHPSKIGFIVE
;
A
#
# COMPACT_ATOMS: atom_id res chain seq x y z
N MET A 1 0.54 31.54 35.72
CA MET A 1 1.14 30.30 36.27
C MET A 1 0.18 29.13 36.48
N ILE A 2 -1.15 29.34 36.67
CA ILE A 2 -2.13 28.24 36.72
C ILE A 2 -2.82 27.99 35.36
N ARG A 3 -2.89 28.99 34.49
CA ARG A 3 -3.45 28.86 33.12
C ARG A 3 -2.54 28.12 32.12
N GLU A 4 -1.23 28.16 32.28
CA GLU A 4 -0.27 27.47 31.41
C GLU A 4 -0.17 25.94 31.67
N LYS A 5 -0.66 25.47 32.82
CA LYS A 5 -0.71 24.04 33.15
C LYS A 5 -1.96 23.31 32.65
N MET A 6 -2.91 24.04 32.09
CA MET A 6 -4.11 23.46 31.46
C MET A 6 -4.02 23.36 29.94
N GLU A 7 -2.91 23.79 29.32
CA GLU A 7 -2.62 23.55 27.93
C GLU A 7 -2.10 22.13 27.73
N ASN A 8 -2.98 21.28 27.29
CA ASN A 8 -2.73 20.15 26.43
C ASN A 8 -1.94 18.95 26.95
N HIS A 9 -2.51 18.17 27.81
CA HIS A 9 -2.51 16.74 27.59
C HIS A 9 -3.75 16.35 26.75
N ILE A 10 -3.80 16.75 25.48
CA ILE A 10 -4.51 15.95 24.49
C ILE A 10 -3.68 14.68 24.44
N GLU A 11 -4.17 13.62 25.06
CA GLU A 11 -3.53 12.30 25.08
C GLU A 11 -3.51 11.82 23.63
N GLN A 12 -2.39 12.09 22.92
CA GLN A 12 -2.21 11.68 21.52
C GLN A 12 -2.29 10.16 21.49
N LYS A 13 -3.34 9.64 20.90
CA LYS A 13 -3.56 8.20 20.82
C LYS A 13 -2.78 7.63 19.65
N GLU A 14 -1.71 6.88 19.96
CA GLU A 14 -0.89 6.20 18.95
C GLU A 14 -1.51 4.85 18.57
N TYR A 15 -1.63 4.63 17.28
CA TYR A 15 -2.03 3.35 16.69
C TYR A 15 -0.86 2.83 15.86
N THR A 16 -0.05 1.97 16.48
CA THR A 16 1.20 1.50 15.86
C THR A 16 1.37 -0.01 15.99
N MET A 17 2.18 -0.58 15.10
CA MET A 17 2.61 -1.97 15.20
C MET A 17 4.09 -2.12 14.86
N SER A 18 4.71 -3.23 15.32
CA SER A 18 6.08 -3.56 14.93
C SER A 18 6.15 -4.06 13.50
N ALA A 19 7.28 -3.81 12.83
CA ALA A 19 7.49 -4.26 11.44
C ALA A 19 7.33 -5.78 11.26
N GLY A 20 7.81 -6.58 12.22
CA GLY A 20 7.64 -8.05 12.17
C GLY A 20 6.17 -8.48 12.23
N LYS A 21 5.37 -7.83 13.10
CA LYS A 21 3.92 -8.08 13.18
C LYS A 21 3.20 -7.62 11.90
N ALA A 22 3.57 -6.46 11.37
CA ALA A 22 3.01 -5.94 10.14
C ALA A 22 3.28 -6.91 8.96
N ASN A 23 4.52 -7.37 8.79
CA ASN A 23 4.88 -8.32 7.74
C ASN A 23 4.10 -9.64 7.84
N ALA A 24 4.00 -10.21 9.06
CA ALA A 24 3.25 -11.46 9.27
C ALA A 24 1.75 -11.29 8.96
N LEU A 25 1.14 -10.19 9.40
CA LEU A 25 -0.27 -9.90 9.13
C LEU A 25 -0.51 -9.56 7.65
N SER A 26 0.41 -8.85 6.99
CA SER A 26 0.32 -8.56 5.54
C SER A 26 0.34 -9.85 4.73
N LEU A 27 1.22 -10.79 5.07
CA LEU A 27 1.26 -12.11 4.42
C LEU A 27 -0.05 -12.89 4.65
N PHE A 28 -0.61 -12.83 5.85
CA PHE A 28 -1.89 -13.47 6.15
C PHE A 28 -3.06 -12.84 5.36
N LEU A 29 -3.09 -11.50 5.24
CA LEU A 29 -4.08 -10.79 4.44
C LEU A 29 -3.92 -11.05 2.94
N PHE A 30 -2.68 -11.29 2.48
CA PHE A 30 -2.43 -11.61 1.08
C PHE A 30 -3.05 -12.93 0.64
N ILE A 31 -3.15 -13.94 1.51
CA ILE A 31 -3.71 -15.26 1.17
C ILE A 31 -5.12 -15.14 0.56
N PRO A 32 -6.12 -14.53 1.22
CA PRO A 32 -7.46 -14.39 0.63
C PRO A 32 -7.46 -13.54 -0.65
N LEU A 33 -6.63 -12.50 -0.75
CA LEU A 33 -6.51 -11.68 -1.94
C LEU A 33 -5.92 -12.46 -3.11
N ALA A 34 -4.90 -13.29 -2.85
CA ALA A 34 -4.33 -14.20 -3.84
C ALA A 34 -5.37 -15.22 -4.31
N LEU A 35 -6.08 -15.88 -3.40
CA LEU A 35 -7.12 -16.83 -3.75
C LEU A 35 -8.23 -16.17 -4.60
N LEU A 36 -8.66 -14.97 -4.22
CA LEU A 36 -9.66 -14.19 -4.95
C LEU A 36 -9.20 -13.81 -6.37
N SER A 37 -7.89 -13.63 -6.58
CA SER A 37 -7.31 -13.29 -7.88
C SER A 37 -7.07 -14.56 -8.73
N TRP A 38 -6.44 -15.57 -8.16
CA TRP A 38 -5.93 -16.72 -8.89
C TRP A 38 -6.97 -17.80 -9.16
N ILE A 39 -7.93 -18.03 -8.25
CA ILE A 39 -8.99 -19.03 -8.47
C ILE A 39 -9.82 -18.67 -9.69
N PRO A 40 -10.42 -17.46 -9.82
CA PRO A 40 -11.16 -17.09 -11.02
C PRO A 40 -10.29 -17.13 -12.28
N TYR A 41 -9.04 -16.70 -12.19
CA TYR A 41 -8.11 -16.74 -13.31
C TYR A 41 -7.95 -18.17 -13.86
N PHE A 42 -7.64 -19.14 -13.00
CA PHE A 42 -7.47 -20.52 -13.43
C PHE A 42 -8.77 -21.20 -13.86
N LEU A 43 -9.91 -20.84 -13.28
CA LEU A 43 -11.21 -21.36 -13.73
C LEU A 43 -11.55 -20.91 -15.16
N ILE A 44 -11.21 -19.66 -15.51
CA ILE A 44 -11.53 -19.06 -16.82
C ILE A 44 -10.46 -19.41 -17.86
N TRP A 45 -9.20 -19.28 -17.53
CA TRP A 45 -8.07 -19.28 -18.46
C TRP A 45 -7.10 -20.46 -18.31
N GLY A 46 -7.24 -21.30 -17.28
CA GLY A 46 -6.26 -22.34 -16.92
C GLY A 46 -5.95 -23.34 -18.04
N LYS A 47 -6.93 -23.66 -18.90
CA LYS A 47 -6.73 -24.56 -20.05
C LYS A 47 -5.73 -24.02 -21.07
N SER A 48 -5.60 -22.70 -21.19
CA SER A 48 -4.70 -22.04 -22.13
C SER A 48 -3.27 -21.90 -21.59
N PHE A 49 -3.10 -22.00 -20.28
CA PHE A 49 -1.82 -21.75 -19.62
C PHE A 49 -0.75 -22.86 -19.83
N PHE A 50 -1.17 -24.11 -19.95
CA PHE A 50 -0.28 -25.27 -20.00
C PHE A 50 0.21 -25.66 -21.39
N LYS A 51 0.18 -24.77 -22.38
CA LYS A 51 0.69 -25.07 -23.72
C LYS A 51 2.21 -24.93 -23.79
N PRO A 52 2.97 -25.97 -24.25
CA PRO A 52 4.45 -25.98 -24.25
C PRO A 52 5.09 -24.84 -25.07
N GLU A 53 4.40 -24.35 -26.09
CA GLU A 53 4.84 -23.26 -26.97
C GLU A 53 5.07 -21.92 -26.25
N TYR A 54 4.51 -21.76 -25.04
CA TYR A 54 4.65 -20.55 -24.23
C TYR A 54 5.85 -20.52 -23.26
N ALA A 55 6.65 -21.58 -23.19
CA ALA A 55 7.72 -21.68 -22.20
C ALA A 55 8.82 -20.60 -22.33
N LYS A 56 9.31 -20.35 -23.55
CA LYS A 56 10.35 -19.31 -23.79
C LYS A 56 9.83 -17.87 -23.58
N PRO A 57 8.69 -17.48 -24.23
CA PRO A 57 8.12 -16.16 -23.98
C PRO A 57 7.70 -15.97 -22.51
N PHE A 58 7.40 -17.06 -21.78
CA PHE A 58 7.06 -17.01 -20.37
C PHE A 58 8.21 -16.47 -19.50
N LEU A 59 9.44 -17.00 -19.66
CA LEU A 59 10.60 -16.52 -18.90
C LEU A 59 10.94 -15.06 -19.21
N PHE A 60 10.84 -14.66 -20.48
CA PHE A 60 11.04 -13.26 -20.85
C PHE A 60 10.00 -12.33 -20.21
N GLY A 61 8.73 -12.72 -20.23
CA GLY A 61 7.66 -11.97 -19.59
C GLY A 61 7.82 -11.85 -18.06
N LEU A 62 8.31 -12.91 -17.38
CA LEU A 62 8.61 -12.85 -15.95
C LEU A 62 9.73 -11.85 -15.64
N ASN A 63 10.78 -11.77 -16.48
CA ASN A 63 11.83 -10.77 -16.31
C ASN A 63 11.28 -9.34 -16.43
N ILE A 64 10.40 -9.09 -17.42
CA ILE A 64 9.72 -7.79 -17.56
C ILE A 64 8.89 -7.48 -16.31
N CYS A 65 8.12 -8.44 -15.79
CA CYS A 65 7.34 -8.26 -14.56
C CYS A 65 8.23 -7.95 -13.36
N THR A 66 9.39 -8.59 -13.25
CA THR A 66 10.35 -8.35 -12.17
C THR A 66 10.89 -6.91 -12.23
N VAL A 67 11.31 -6.45 -13.42
CA VAL A 67 11.77 -5.07 -13.61
C VAL A 67 10.65 -4.08 -13.32
N ALA A 68 9.45 -4.33 -13.86
CA ALA A 68 8.27 -3.51 -13.60
C ALA A 68 7.96 -3.43 -12.09
N PHE A 69 8.04 -4.55 -11.38
CA PHE A 69 7.84 -4.59 -9.92
C PHE A 69 8.86 -3.73 -9.19
N MET A 70 10.16 -3.82 -9.52
CA MET A 70 11.20 -3.00 -8.90
C MET A 70 10.97 -1.50 -9.10
N VAL A 71 10.58 -1.09 -10.32
CA VAL A 71 10.22 0.29 -10.63
C VAL A 71 8.97 0.71 -9.85
N SER A 72 8.00 -0.20 -9.75
CA SER A 72 6.72 0.07 -9.08
C SER A 72 6.82 0.20 -7.56
N ILE A 73 7.88 -0.31 -6.93
CA ILE A 73 8.15 -0.04 -5.50
C ILE A 73 8.35 1.47 -5.28
N VAL A 74 9.13 2.12 -6.16
CA VAL A 74 9.34 3.58 -6.09
C VAL A 74 8.07 4.34 -6.48
N LEU A 75 7.39 3.89 -7.53
CA LEU A 75 6.13 4.50 -7.98
C LEU A 75 5.03 4.41 -6.92
N HIS A 76 4.99 3.36 -6.12
CA HIS A 76 4.08 3.17 -5.00
C HIS A 76 4.20 4.32 -4.00
N GLU A 77 5.42 4.64 -3.56
CA GLU A 77 5.67 5.75 -2.65
C GLU A 77 5.34 7.11 -3.27
N LEU A 78 5.65 7.28 -4.57
CA LEU A 78 5.31 8.50 -5.29
C LEU A 78 3.80 8.73 -5.37
N ILE A 79 3.01 7.66 -5.53
CA ILE A 79 1.54 7.75 -5.54
C ILE A 79 1.01 8.16 -4.16
N HIS A 80 1.54 7.60 -3.05
CA HIS A 80 1.23 8.06 -1.70
C HIS A 80 1.48 9.56 -1.57
N GLY A 81 2.69 9.99 -1.89
CA GLY A 81 3.10 11.39 -1.80
C GLY A 81 2.24 12.31 -2.67
N PHE A 82 1.94 11.90 -3.91
CA PHE A 82 1.06 12.65 -4.79
C PHE A 82 -0.33 12.82 -4.17
N CYS A 83 -0.96 11.73 -3.73
CA CYS A 83 -2.30 11.79 -3.16
C CYS A 83 -2.36 12.65 -1.90
N TRP A 84 -1.43 12.47 -0.96
CA TRP A 84 -1.42 13.27 0.27
C TRP A 84 -1.07 14.74 0.00
N SER A 85 -0.22 15.03 -0.98
CA SER A 85 0.13 16.41 -1.35
C SER A 85 -1.07 17.22 -1.84
N LEU A 86 -2.10 16.57 -2.41
CA LEU A 86 -3.33 17.24 -2.84
C LEU A 86 -4.18 17.73 -1.66
N PHE A 87 -4.01 17.14 -0.49
CA PHE A 87 -4.78 17.46 0.71
C PHE A 87 -3.98 18.26 1.74
N ALA A 88 -2.65 18.15 1.73
CA ALA A 88 -1.77 18.85 2.64
C ALA A 88 -1.73 20.36 2.34
N ARG A 89 -1.70 21.22 3.38
CA ARG A 89 -1.69 22.68 3.24
C ARG A 89 -0.53 23.21 2.41
N ASN A 90 0.67 22.65 2.63
CA ASN A 90 1.88 23.05 1.91
C ASN A 90 2.16 22.15 0.70
N GLY A 91 1.21 21.30 0.30
CA GLY A 91 1.32 20.42 -0.87
C GLY A 91 2.54 19.51 -0.78
N TRP A 92 3.34 19.45 -1.83
CA TRP A 92 4.56 18.63 -1.90
C TRP A 92 5.62 18.93 -0.82
N LYS A 93 5.64 20.11 -0.24
CA LYS A 93 6.58 20.48 0.85
C LYS A 93 6.29 19.70 2.14
N SER A 94 5.07 19.19 2.29
CA SER A 94 4.65 18.36 3.42
C SER A 94 5.06 16.91 3.27
N ILE A 95 5.45 16.49 2.06
CA ILE A 95 5.81 15.11 1.75
C ILE A 95 7.32 14.90 1.95
N HIS A 96 7.66 13.80 2.59
CA HIS A 96 9.03 13.38 2.80
C HIS A 96 9.22 11.94 2.33
N PHE A 97 10.16 11.74 1.41
CA PHE A 97 10.57 10.43 0.94
C PHE A 97 11.89 10.03 1.60
N GLY A 98 12.02 8.77 1.88
CA GLY A 98 13.25 8.23 2.44
C GLY A 98 13.41 6.74 2.15
N VAL A 99 14.50 6.17 2.64
CA VAL A 99 14.78 4.74 2.55
C VAL A 99 15.22 4.22 3.91
N VAL A 100 14.58 3.16 4.37
CA VAL A 100 15.05 2.40 5.55
C VAL A 100 16.19 1.51 5.09
N TRP A 101 17.42 2.01 5.16
CA TRP A 101 18.61 1.36 4.60
C TRP A 101 18.84 -0.08 5.07
N LYS A 102 18.46 -0.40 6.32
CA LYS A 102 18.54 -1.75 6.88
C LYS A 102 17.78 -2.80 6.05
N TYR A 103 16.70 -2.38 5.40
CA TYR A 103 15.80 -3.25 4.64
C TYR A 103 15.71 -2.86 3.15
N LEU A 104 16.43 -1.82 2.73
CA LEU A 104 16.33 -1.18 1.41
C LEU A 104 14.87 -0.86 1.03
N LEU A 105 14.07 -0.50 2.02
CA LEU A 105 12.65 -0.22 1.86
C LEU A 105 12.43 1.28 1.73
N PRO A 106 11.96 1.78 0.57
CA PRO A 106 11.54 3.16 0.45
C PRO A 106 10.28 3.41 1.27
N TYR A 107 10.07 4.65 1.67
CA TYR A 107 8.85 5.09 2.35
C TYR A 107 8.49 6.50 1.95
N CYS A 108 7.19 6.81 2.05
CA CYS A 108 6.63 8.14 1.94
C CYS A 108 5.98 8.52 3.27
N HIS A 109 6.18 9.76 3.70
CA HIS A 109 5.66 10.29 4.95
C HIS A 109 5.05 11.66 4.75
N CYS A 110 3.83 11.88 5.27
CA CYS A 110 3.20 13.19 5.32
C CYS A 110 3.45 13.84 6.69
N LYS A 111 4.14 14.99 6.70
CA LYS A 111 4.50 15.71 7.93
C LYS A 111 3.33 16.45 8.56
N GLU A 112 2.30 16.75 7.77
CA GLU A 112 1.12 17.47 8.22
C GLU A 112 0.00 16.52 8.59
N PRO A 113 -0.86 16.87 9.57
CA PRO A 113 -2.06 16.11 9.85
C PRO A 113 -3.04 16.23 8.67
N LEU A 114 -3.69 15.13 8.37
CA LEU A 114 -4.76 15.00 7.38
C LEU A 114 -6.01 14.48 8.05
N THR A 115 -7.19 14.69 7.45
CA THR A 115 -8.38 13.97 7.93
C THR A 115 -8.23 12.48 7.65
N ALA A 116 -8.84 11.64 8.47
CA ALA A 116 -8.80 10.19 8.29
C ALA A 116 -9.30 9.76 6.90
N LYS A 117 -10.27 10.48 6.32
CA LYS A 117 -10.74 10.29 4.95
C LYS A 117 -9.63 10.54 3.93
N GLN A 118 -8.95 11.68 4.02
CA GLN A 118 -7.87 12.06 3.11
C GLN A 118 -6.68 11.10 3.21
N TYR A 119 -6.32 10.73 4.44
CA TYR A 119 -5.23 9.80 4.71
C TYR A 119 -5.53 8.42 4.13
N ARG A 120 -6.75 7.88 4.32
CA ARG A 120 -7.20 6.60 3.74
C ARG A 120 -7.15 6.59 2.22
N ILE A 121 -7.54 7.70 1.56
CA ILE A 121 -7.47 7.81 0.09
C ILE A 121 -6.02 7.65 -0.36
N GLY A 122 -5.10 8.44 0.20
CA GLY A 122 -3.69 8.34 -0.16
C GLY A 122 -3.10 6.97 0.13
N LEU A 123 -3.48 6.36 1.27
CA LEU A 123 -3.00 5.05 1.71
C LEU A 123 -3.40 3.91 0.76
N LEU A 124 -4.63 3.91 0.23
CA LEU A 124 -5.12 2.83 -0.63
C LEU A 124 -4.78 3.01 -2.11
N MET A 125 -4.50 4.24 -2.55
CA MET A 125 -4.37 4.55 -3.97
C MET A 125 -3.29 3.74 -4.69
N PRO A 126 -2.06 3.55 -4.16
CA PRO A 126 -1.06 2.72 -4.82
C PRO A 126 -1.51 1.26 -4.96
N THR A 127 -2.11 0.69 -3.91
CA THR A 127 -2.63 -0.68 -3.92
C THR A 127 -3.73 -0.84 -4.97
N ILE A 128 -4.60 0.14 -5.14
CA ILE A 128 -5.64 0.12 -6.18
C ILE A 128 -5.02 0.21 -7.57
N LEU A 129 -4.17 1.21 -7.82
CA LEU A 129 -3.62 1.47 -9.15
C LEU A 129 -2.65 0.40 -9.61
N LEU A 130 -1.75 -0.04 -8.74
CA LEU A 130 -0.66 -0.96 -9.10
C LEU A 130 -1.01 -2.43 -8.80
N GLY A 131 -1.95 -2.70 -7.91
CA GLY A 131 -2.35 -4.05 -7.53
C GLY A 131 -3.70 -4.45 -8.13
N VAL A 132 -4.79 -3.79 -7.69
CA VAL A 132 -6.17 -4.19 -8.05
C VAL A 132 -6.44 -4.03 -9.54
N LEU A 133 -6.07 -2.90 -10.15
CA LEU A 133 -6.33 -2.67 -11.58
C LEU A 133 -5.61 -3.68 -12.50
N PRO A 134 -4.32 -3.99 -12.31
CA PRO A 134 -3.66 -5.06 -13.06
C PRO A 134 -4.30 -6.44 -12.87
N VAL A 135 -4.75 -6.78 -11.64
CA VAL A 135 -5.47 -8.03 -11.39
C VAL A 135 -6.77 -8.07 -12.21
N ILE A 136 -7.58 -7.01 -12.16
CA ILE A 136 -8.82 -6.92 -12.94
C ILE A 136 -8.52 -7.03 -14.44
N TYR A 137 -7.53 -6.29 -14.94
CA TYR A 137 -7.10 -6.38 -16.33
C TYR A 137 -6.70 -7.81 -16.72
N GLY A 138 -5.92 -8.49 -15.86
CA GLY A 138 -5.51 -9.88 -16.10
C GLY A 138 -6.68 -10.86 -16.12
N LEU A 139 -7.68 -10.67 -15.26
CA LEU A 139 -8.91 -11.48 -15.26
C LEU A 139 -9.74 -11.29 -16.53
N ILE A 140 -9.84 -10.07 -17.05
CA ILE A 140 -10.59 -9.75 -18.26
C ILE A 140 -9.88 -10.29 -19.50
N THR A 141 -8.55 -10.12 -19.60
CA THR A 141 -7.78 -10.41 -20.82
C THR A 141 -7.14 -11.79 -20.85
N GLY A 142 -7.11 -12.50 -19.71
CA GLY A 142 -6.35 -13.75 -19.57
C GLY A 142 -4.84 -13.55 -19.44
N SER A 143 -4.38 -12.32 -19.19
CA SER A 143 -2.96 -12.02 -19.06
C SER A 143 -2.41 -12.55 -17.74
N PHE A 144 -1.63 -13.63 -17.80
CA PHE A 144 -0.91 -14.16 -16.65
C PHE A 144 0.02 -13.13 -16.00
N TYR A 145 0.74 -12.35 -16.82
CA TYR A 145 1.69 -11.36 -16.31
C TYR A 145 1.02 -10.25 -15.52
N ALA A 146 -0.17 -9.84 -15.94
CA ALA A 146 -0.94 -8.82 -15.23
C ALA A 146 -1.45 -9.34 -13.87
N ILE A 147 -1.95 -10.58 -13.81
CA ILE A 147 -2.33 -11.24 -12.55
C ILE A 147 -1.12 -11.38 -11.63
N PHE A 148 -0.01 -11.87 -12.16
CA PHE A 148 1.22 -12.09 -11.39
C PHE A 148 1.77 -10.78 -10.82
N TYR A 149 1.94 -9.76 -11.68
CA TYR A 149 2.39 -8.43 -11.29
C TYR A 149 1.45 -7.78 -10.25
N GLY A 150 0.14 -7.78 -10.53
CA GLY A 150 -0.85 -7.21 -9.62
C GLY A 150 -0.87 -7.91 -8.25
N SER A 151 -0.70 -9.24 -8.23
CA SER A 151 -0.59 -10.01 -6.97
C SER A 151 0.65 -9.62 -6.17
N LEU A 152 1.80 -9.40 -6.81
CA LEU A 152 3.00 -8.90 -6.13
C LEU A 152 2.76 -7.51 -5.53
N MET A 153 2.09 -6.61 -6.26
CA MET A 153 1.77 -5.28 -5.77
C MET A 153 0.71 -5.28 -4.66
N LEU A 154 -0.24 -6.21 -4.67
CA LEU A 154 -1.18 -6.42 -3.55
C LEU A 154 -0.45 -6.88 -2.29
N LEU A 155 0.55 -7.76 -2.43
CA LEU A 155 1.40 -8.18 -1.31
C LEU A 155 2.23 -7.00 -0.77
N ALA A 156 2.84 -6.21 -1.66
CA ALA A 156 3.64 -5.04 -1.29
C ALA A 156 2.80 -3.99 -0.53
N GLY A 157 1.54 -3.74 -0.97
CA GLY A 157 0.60 -2.83 -0.31
C GLY A 157 -0.06 -3.41 0.96
N GLY A 158 0.36 -4.59 1.42
CA GLY A 158 -0.24 -5.24 2.59
C GLY A 158 -0.09 -4.41 3.88
N GLY A 159 1.01 -3.67 4.02
CA GLY A 159 1.23 -2.74 5.13
C GLY A 159 0.20 -1.61 5.16
N ASP A 160 -0.08 -1.01 4.01
CA ASP A 160 -1.06 0.06 3.85
C ASP A 160 -2.46 -0.43 4.16
N LEU A 161 -2.80 -1.63 3.68
CA LEU A 161 -4.08 -2.25 3.98
C LEU A 161 -4.26 -2.52 5.48
N LEU A 162 -3.19 -2.89 6.19
CA LEU A 162 -3.23 -3.05 7.65
C LEU A 162 -3.48 -1.71 8.35
N VAL A 163 -2.75 -0.66 7.97
CA VAL A 163 -2.96 0.69 8.54
C VAL A 163 -4.38 1.17 8.24
N PHE A 164 -4.88 0.95 7.02
CA PHE A 164 -6.27 1.24 6.66
C PHE A 164 -7.28 0.51 7.57
N LEU A 165 -7.06 -0.79 7.84
CA LEU A 165 -7.92 -1.57 8.73
C LEU A 165 -7.87 -1.07 10.19
N MET A 166 -6.71 -0.58 10.65
CA MET A 166 -6.59 0.05 11.97
C MET A 166 -7.42 1.32 12.08
N MET A 167 -7.57 2.06 10.98
CA MET A 167 -8.35 3.31 10.92
C MET A 167 -9.87 3.09 10.80
N ARG A 168 -10.35 1.86 10.65
CA ARG A 168 -11.78 1.55 10.35
C ARG A 168 -12.77 2.16 11.34
N HIS A 169 -12.35 2.40 12.58
CA HIS A 169 -13.19 2.93 13.66
C HIS A 169 -13.11 4.45 13.82
N LEU A 170 -12.27 5.13 13.03
CA LEU A 170 -12.13 6.57 13.09
C LEU A 170 -13.18 7.24 12.21
N ASP A 171 -13.74 8.34 12.71
CA ASP A 171 -14.58 9.20 11.90
C ASP A 171 -13.77 9.86 10.77
N ASN A 172 -14.42 10.17 9.68
CA ASN A 172 -13.77 10.72 8.49
C ASN A 172 -13.06 12.04 8.73
N GLU A 173 -13.57 12.85 9.66
CA GLU A 173 -13.04 14.19 10.00
C GLU A 173 -11.97 14.13 11.10
N THR A 174 -11.72 12.97 11.70
CA THR A 174 -10.66 12.81 12.70
C THR A 174 -9.30 13.17 12.10
N CYS A 175 -8.56 14.08 12.76
CA CYS A 175 -7.21 14.41 12.34
C CYS A 175 -6.23 13.28 12.68
N VAL A 176 -5.47 12.86 11.70
CA VAL A 176 -4.44 11.82 11.83
C VAL A 176 -3.14 12.26 11.18
N LYS A 177 -2.03 11.82 11.75
CA LYS A 177 -0.69 12.10 11.26
C LYS A 177 0.13 10.82 11.24
N ASP A 178 1.00 10.69 10.24
CA ASP A 178 1.96 9.58 10.18
C ASP A 178 2.80 9.50 11.45
N HIS A 179 2.98 8.29 11.97
CA HIS A 179 3.90 8.08 13.08
C HIS A 179 5.36 8.20 12.60
N PRO A 180 6.23 9.00 13.27
CA PRO A 180 7.54 9.35 12.74
C PRO A 180 8.54 8.19 12.64
N SER A 181 8.31 7.06 13.34
CA SER A 181 9.30 5.97 13.43
C SER A 181 8.70 4.55 13.46
N LYS A 182 7.38 4.42 13.56
CA LYS A 182 6.68 3.12 13.61
C LYS A 182 5.68 3.03 12.46
N ILE A 183 5.27 1.81 12.13
CA ILE A 183 4.17 1.60 11.18
C ILE A 183 2.87 1.94 11.89
N GLY A 184 2.12 2.92 11.35
CA GLY A 184 0.87 3.39 11.91
C GLY A 184 0.76 4.90 11.95
N PHE A 185 -0.15 5.41 12.78
CA PHE A 185 -0.52 6.83 12.83
C PHE A 185 -0.82 7.27 14.26
N ILE A 186 -0.86 8.60 14.44
CA ILE A 186 -1.22 9.30 15.66
C ILE A 186 -2.54 10.03 15.38
N VAL A 187 -3.49 9.98 16.32
CA VAL A 187 -4.71 10.78 16.31
C VAL A 187 -4.42 12.06 17.09
N GLU A 188 -4.70 13.21 16.46
CA GLU A 188 -4.54 14.55 17.05
C GLU A 188 -5.89 15.13 17.52
#